data_03a976796e2cd0c7391f2db1dbbefeb9
#
_entry.id   03a976796e2cd0c7391f2db1dbbefeb9
#
_cell.length_a   1.000
_cell.length_b   1.000
_cell.length_c   1.000
_cell.angle_alpha   90.00
_cell.angle_beta   90.00
_cell.angle_gamma   90.00
#
_symmetry.space_group_name_H-M   'P 1'
#
loop_
_entity.id
_entity.type
_entity.pdbx_description
1 polymer ?
#
loop_
_entity_poly.entity_id
_entity_poly.type
_entity_poly.pdbx_seq_one_letter_code
_entity_poly.pdbx_strand_id
1 'polypeptide(L)'
;MAGAISYCFLAVPQVKHETWREETEMWKRLAALLAASFLTLSPCVAGEENPSNPLAKVKNTDVRAQYFDNPDGSYTWDFWIADGAFMATDKLKIKYEVHYWKTDITGSSENDFESLHVKPIYFPKKGTLGKWNYQMAVGVEWILDFDNTDKGIGSGGDQIAPLFAMTLVKNPGWVFIPLIQHFLSYSGNDINTTAVRMIVIQTLPKKAWIKYDVIVPFEWENDNAIPATAEAQLGRMFKKNFGAYVDVLAGIGADRPYDWGVGVGARFVY
;
A
#
# COMPACT_ATOMS: atom_id res chain seq x y z
N MET A 1 28.53 -39.61 43.80
CA MET A 1 27.17 -39.77 43.27
C MET A 1 27.07 -38.83 42.05
N ALA A 2 27.16 -39.40 40.85
CA ALA A 2 27.12 -38.67 39.61
C ALA A 2 25.68 -38.73 39.07
N GLY A 3 25.04 -37.57 38.95
CA GLY A 3 23.71 -37.44 38.36
C GLY A 3 23.83 -37.16 36.88
N ALA A 4 23.38 -38.09 36.05
CA ALA A 4 23.29 -37.93 34.58
C ALA A 4 22.17 -36.97 34.23
N ILE A 5 22.50 -35.90 33.47
CA ILE A 5 21.53 -34.99 32.88
C ILE A 5 21.20 -35.55 31.50
N SER A 6 19.96 -36.01 31.34
CA SER A 6 19.41 -36.52 30.07
C SER A 6 19.00 -35.34 29.19
N TYR A 7 19.70 -35.14 28.08
CA TYR A 7 19.26 -34.16 27.05
C TYR A 7 18.16 -34.78 26.18
N CYS A 8 16.95 -34.23 26.33
CA CYS A 8 15.85 -34.55 25.45
C CYS A 8 16.02 -33.77 24.16
N PHE A 9 16.41 -34.43 23.06
CA PHE A 9 16.40 -33.84 21.73
C PHE A 9 14.97 -33.72 21.26
N LEU A 10 14.44 -32.50 21.24
CA LEU A 10 13.21 -32.18 20.51
C LEU A 10 13.50 -32.26 19.01
N ALA A 11 12.85 -33.19 18.31
CA ALA A 11 12.92 -33.32 16.87
C ALA A 11 12.29 -32.07 16.21
N VAL A 12 13.09 -31.31 15.49
CA VAL A 12 12.63 -30.22 14.64
C VAL A 12 11.82 -30.85 13.49
N PRO A 13 10.55 -30.43 13.25
CA PRO A 13 9.78 -30.95 12.13
C PRO A 13 10.51 -30.60 10.81
N GLN A 14 10.79 -31.59 10.00
CA GLN A 14 11.27 -31.37 8.64
C GLN A 14 10.14 -30.70 7.85
N VAL A 15 10.26 -29.40 7.55
CA VAL A 15 9.37 -28.68 6.64
C VAL A 15 9.51 -29.32 5.26
N LYS A 16 8.41 -29.82 4.73
CA LYS A 16 8.37 -30.52 3.44
C LYS A 16 8.82 -29.58 2.32
N HIS A 17 9.91 -29.93 1.64
CA HIS A 17 10.45 -29.23 0.46
C HIS A 17 9.48 -29.14 -0.74
N GLU A 18 8.33 -29.81 -0.69
CA GLU A 18 7.35 -29.85 -1.78
C GLU A 18 6.51 -28.58 -1.89
N THR A 19 6.21 -27.90 -0.78
CA THR A 19 5.39 -26.69 -0.78
C THR A 19 6.05 -25.51 -1.49
N TRP A 20 7.36 -25.36 -1.38
CA TRP A 20 8.15 -24.30 -2.04
C TRP A 20 8.17 -24.40 -3.56
N ARG A 21 8.04 -25.61 -4.10
CA ARG A 21 8.06 -25.83 -5.55
C ARG A 21 6.73 -25.47 -6.19
N GLU A 22 5.62 -25.72 -5.53
CA GLU A 22 4.29 -25.32 -5.99
C GLU A 22 4.07 -23.81 -5.89
N GLU A 23 4.53 -23.17 -4.83
CA GLU A 23 4.49 -21.71 -4.69
C GLU A 23 5.33 -21.02 -5.78
N THR A 24 6.53 -21.48 -6.06
CA THR A 24 7.36 -20.88 -7.12
C THR A 24 6.75 -21.04 -8.51
N GLU A 25 6.06 -22.13 -8.82
CA GLU A 25 5.36 -22.31 -10.10
C GLU A 25 4.09 -21.43 -10.18
N MET A 26 3.38 -21.24 -9.09
CA MET A 26 2.24 -20.33 -9.00
C MET A 26 2.69 -18.89 -9.28
N TRP A 27 3.78 -18.43 -8.64
CA TRP A 27 4.34 -17.10 -8.85
C TRP A 27 4.85 -16.87 -10.27
N LYS A 28 5.46 -17.88 -10.89
CA LYS A 28 5.87 -17.82 -12.31
C LYS A 28 4.67 -17.70 -13.24
N ARG A 29 3.56 -18.41 -12.97
CA ARG A 29 2.32 -18.31 -13.75
C ARG A 29 1.64 -16.95 -13.58
N LEU A 30 1.60 -16.42 -12.35
CA LEU A 30 1.11 -15.07 -12.07
C LEU A 30 1.98 -14.01 -12.75
N ALA A 31 3.30 -14.11 -12.67
CA ALA A 31 4.23 -13.22 -13.37
C ALA A 31 4.08 -13.31 -14.90
N ALA A 32 3.87 -14.49 -15.45
CA ALA A 32 3.64 -14.69 -16.89
C ALA A 32 2.28 -14.13 -17.34
N LEU A 33 1.22 -14.27 -16.54
CA LEU A 33 -0.09 -13.68 -16.79
C LEU A 33 -0.06 -12.12 -16.71
N LEU A 34 0.68 -11.59 -15.74
CA LEU A 34 0.93 -10.16 -15.61
C LEU A 34 1.75 -9.64 -16.79
N ALA A 35 2.81 -10.35 -17.22
CA ALA A 35 3.61 -9.99 -18.38
C ALA A 35 2.84 -10.08 -19.70
N ALA A 36 1.94 -11.06 -19.86
CA ALA A 36 1.09 -11.21 -21.04
C ALA A 36 0.06 -10.10 -21.17
N SER A 37 -0.46 -9.55 -20.05
CA SER A 37 -1.37 -8.41 -20.05
C SER A 37 -0.67 -7.10 -20.49
N PHE A 38 0.66 -7.00 -20.37
CA PHE A 38 1.42 -5.85 -20.86
C PHE A 38 1.53 -5.77 -22.39
N LEU A 39 1.34 -6.87 -23.12
CA LEU A 39 1.64 -6.95 -24.55
C LEU A 39 0.48 -6.63 -25.50
N THR A 40 -0.76 -6.51 -25.01
CA THR A 40 -1.95 -6.44 -25.87
C THR A 40 -2.77 -5.16 -25.78
N LEU A 41 -2.35 -4.16 -25.00
CA LEU A 41 -3.16 -2.97 -24.77
C LEU A 41 -2.75 -1.80 -25.65
N SER A 42 -3.58 -1.47 -26.63
CA SER A 42 -3.44 -0.26 -27.45
C SER A 42 -3.60 1.00 -26.58
N PRO A 43 -2.75 2.01 -26.79
CA PRO A 43 -2.75 3.21 -25.97
C PRO A 43 -3.99 4.07 -26.18
N CYS A 44 -4.60 4.51 -25.10
CA CYS A 44 -5.65 5.51 -25.10
C CYS A 44 -5.03 6.90 -24.87
N VAL A 45 -5.53 7.90 -25.58
CA VAL A 45 -5.07 9.28 -25.45
C VAL A 45 -5.45 9.82 -24.06
N ALA A 46 -4.43 10.18 -23.29
CA ALA A 46 -4.61 10.76 -21.96
C ALA A 46 -5.07 12.23 -22.10
N GLY A 47 -6.31 12.50 -21.75
CA GLY A 47 -6.88 13.86 -21.70
C GLY A 47 -7.29 14.33 -20.32
N GLU A 48 -7.43 13.42 -19.36
CA GLU A 48 -7.79 13.72 -17.97
C GLU A 48 -6.79 13.07 -17.02
N GLU A 49 -6.42 13.75 -15.91
CA GLU A 49 -5.58 13.18 -14.87
C GLU A 49 -6.25 11.91 -14.33
N ASN A 50 -5.51 10.80 -14.32
CA ASN A 50 -6.03 9.53 -13.80
C ASN A 50 -6.24 9.65 -12.28
N PRO A 51 -7.47 9.50 -11.78
CA PRO A 51 -7.76 9.69 -10.36
C PRO A 51 -7.11 8.63 -9.44
N SER A 52 -6.55 7.53 -10.00
CA SER A 52 -5.74 6.56 -9.25
C SER A 52 -4.32 7.05 -8.98
N ASN A 53 -3.88 8.13 -9.62
CA ASN A 53 -2.61 8.76 -9.28
C ASN A 53 -2.76 9.53 -7.96
N PRO A 54 -2.06 9.11 -6.87
CA PRO A 54 -2.17 9.77 -5.57
C PRO A 54 -1.68 11.22 -5.59
N LEU A 55 -0.88 11.61 -6.60
CA LEU A 55 -0.38 12.96 -6.82
C LEU A 55 -1.20 13.75 -7.86
N ALA A 56 -2.27 13.18 -8.43
CA ALA A 56 -3.17 13.92 -9.28
C ALA A 56 -3.86 15.07 -8.53
N LYS A 57 -4.05 16.20 -9.19
CA LYS A 57 -4.69 17.39 -8.60
C LYS A 57 -6.21 17.34 -8.70
N VAL A 58 -6.77 16.20 -8.34
CA VAL A 58 -8.23 15.97 -8.33
C VAL A 58 -8.77 16.02 -6.92
N LYS A 59 -10.01 16.45 -6.78
CA LYS A 59 -10.77 16.33 -5.55
C LYS A 59 -11.55 15.03 -5.61
N ASN A 60 -11.26 14.13 -4.67
CA ASN A 60 -11.91 12.82 -4.60
C ASN A 60 -12.08 12.35 -3.16
N THR A 61 -12.96 11.38 -2.99
CA THR A 61 -13.05 10.55 -1.80
C THR A 61 -13.29 9.11 -2.24
N ASP A 62 -12.50 8.21 -1.69
CA ASP A 62 -12.65 6.77 -1.86
C ASP A 62 -13.19 6.16 -0.55
N VAL A 63 -13.99 5.13 -0.68
CA VAL A 63 -14.31 4.20 0.41
C VAL A 63 -13.83 2.84 -0.02
N ARG A 64 -13.05 2.15 0.82
CA ARG A 64 -12.43 0.88 0.48
C ARG A 64 -12.52 -0.10 1.63
N ALA A 65 -12.65 -1.38 1.31
CA ALA A 65 -12.50 -2.48 2.25
C ALA A 65 -11.45 -3.44 1.72
N GLN A 66 -10.48 -3.80 2.57
CA GLN A 66 -9.41 -4.76 2.26
C GLN A 66 -9.39 -5.86 3.31
N TYR A 67 -9.27 -7.09 2.87
CA TYR A 67 -9.06 -8.27 3.70
C TYR A 67 -7.62 -8.71 3.57
N PHE A 68 -7.01 -9.08 4.68
CA PHE A 68 -5.67 -9.61 4.77
C PHE A 68 -5.69 -10.93 5.54
N ASP A 69 -4.98 -11.92 4.99
CA ASP A 69 -4.66 -13.19 5.63
C ASP A 69 -3.27 -13.08 6.22
N ASN A 70 -3.16 -13.11 7.55
CA ASN A 70 -1.91 -12.86 8.24
C ASN A 70 -1.07 -14.16 8.39
N PRO A 71 0.28 -14.06 8.52
CA PRO A 71 1.15 -15.24 8.55
C PRO A 71 0.91 -16.18 9.75
N ASP A 72 0.33 -15.67 10.82
CA ASP A 72 -0.04 -16.44 12.03
C ASP A 72 -1.40 -17.15 11.93
N GLY A 73 -2.09 -17.01 10.80
CA GLY A 73 -3.41 -17.57 10.51
C GLY A 73 -4.57 -16.71 11.05
N SER A 74 -4.27 -15.54 11.60
CA SER A 74 -5.29 -14.52 11.89
C SER A 74 -5.69 -13.76 10.64
N TYR A 75 -6.70 -12.91 10.74
CA TYR A 75 -7.10 -12.02 9.65
C TYR A 75 -7.18 -10.56 10.10
N THR A 76 -7.09 -9.65 9.12
CA THR A 76 -7.39 -8.23 9.31
C THR A 76 -8.27 -7.72 8.17
N TRP A 77 -9.37 -7.04 8.52
CA TRP A 77 -10.11 -6.18 7.62
C TRP A 77 -9.72 -4.74 7.90
N ASP A 78 -9.28 -4.04 6.85
CA ASP A 78 -9.07 -2.59 6.89
C ASP A 78 -10.15 -1.89 6.08
N PHE A 79 -10.99 -1.12 6.76
CA PHE A 79 -12.02 -0.28 6.15
C PHE A 79 -11.51 1.16 6.10
N TRP A 80 -11.15 1.62 4.92
CA TRP A 80 -10.87 3.03 4.65
C TRP A 80 -12.20 3.75 4.54
N ILE A 81 -12.70 4.27 5.66
CA ILE A 81 -14.01 4.93 5.75
C ILE A 81 -14.01 6.21 4.92
N ALA A 82 -12.86 6.90 4.88
CA ALA A 82 -12.65 8.04 4.02
C ALA A 82 -11.16 8.11 3.64
N ASP A 83 -10.88 7.93 2.34
CA ASP A 83 -9.58 8.23 1.72
C ASP A 83 -9.80 9.34 0.71
N GLY A 84 -9.55 10.57 1.11
CA GLY A 84 -9.89 11.72 0.29
C GLY A 84 -8.75 12.70 0.07
N ALA A 85 -8.96 13.56 -0.92
CA ALA A 85 -8.04 14.63 -1.20
C ALA A 85 -8.72 15.85 -1.83
N PHE A 86 -8.15 17.02 -1.59
CA PHE A 86 -8.54 18.27 -2.25
C PHE A 86 -7.33 19.20 -2.42
N MET A 87 -7.44 20.11 -3.37
CA MET A 87 -6.45 21.18 -3.55
C MET A 87 -6.81 22.36 -2.65
N ALA A 88 -5.96 22.65 -1.65
CA ALA A 88 -6.08 23.87 -0.83
C ALA A 88 -5.61 25.11 -1.60
N THR A 89 -4.61 24.96 -2.48
CA THR A 89 -4.13 25.95 -3.44
C THR A 89 -3.71 25.23 -4.74
N ASP A 90 -3.33 25.94 -5.78
CA ASP A 90 -2.82 25.35 -7.04
C ASP A 90 -1.59 24.47 -6.84
N LYS A 91 -0.88 24.62 -5.72
CA LYS A 91 0.36 23.89 -5.39
C LYS A 91 0.30 23.08 -4.11
N LEU A 92 -0.77 23.19 -3.33
CA LEU A 92 -0.92 22.48 -2.06
C LEU A 92 -2.15 21.58 -2.11
N LYS A 93 -1.92 20.28 -2.03
CA LYS A 93 -2.92 19.23 -1.88
C LYS A 93 -2.98 18.81 -0.42
N ILE A 94 -4.18 18.64 0.11
CA ILE A 94 -4.41 17.99 1.40
C ILE A 94 -5.03 16.63 1.13
N LYS A 95 -4.40 15.59 1.63
CA LYS A 95 -4.95 14.23 1.63
C LYS A 95 -5.30 13.86 3.07
N TYR A 96 -6.37 13.09 3.26
CA TYR A 96 -6.78 12.56 4.56
C TYR A 96 -7.27 11.12 4.39
N GLU A 97 -7.04 10.30 5.43
CA GLU A 97 -7.43 8.89 5.48
C GLU A 97 -7.95 8.59 6.88
N VAL A 98 -9.02 7.80 6.98
CA VAL A 98 -9.57 7.31 8.25
C VAL A 98 -9.72 5.81 8.13
N HIS A 99 -9.05 5.09 9.00
CA HIS A 99 -9.01 3.64 9.02
C HIS A 99 -9.83 3.09 10.18
N TYR A 100 -10.58 2.02 9.91
CA TYR A 100 -11.29 1.23 10.90
C TYR A 100 -10.97 -0.23 10.66
N TRP A 101 -10.41 -0.89 11.66
CA TRP A 101 -10.01 -2.28 11.52
C TRP A 101 -10.97 -3.23 12.22
N LYS A 102 -11.00 -4.46 11.69
CA LYS A 102 -11.54 -5.63 12.37
C LYS A 102 -10.52 -6.75 12.23
N THR A 103 -10.10 -7.35 13.36
CA THR A 103 -9.06 -8.37 13.37
C THR A 103 -9.34 -9.41 14.45
N ASP A 104 -8.70 -10.57 14.36
CA ASP A 104 -8.70 -11.60 15.40
C ASP A 104 -7.27 -11.96 15.87
N ILE A 105 -6.30 -11.09 15.62
CA ILE A 105 -4.89 -11.30 15.94
C ILE A 105 -4.64 -11.56 17.45
N THR A 106 -5.52 -11.10 18.33
CA THR A 106 -5.48 -11.35 19.78
C THR A 106 -6.16 -12.67 20.18
N GLY A 107 -6.66 -13.45 19.21
CA GLY A 107 -7.41 -14.68 19.42
C GLY A 107 -8.91 -14.49 19.63
N SER A 108 -9.38 -13.24 19.66
CA SER A 108 -10.81 -12.85 19.64
C SER A 108 -11.07 -11.82 18.57
N SER A 109 -12.29 -11.81 18.02
CA SER A 109 -12.64 -10.81 17.00
C SER A 109 -12.86 -9.45 17.64
N GLU A 110 -11.94 -8.54 17.39
CA GLU A 110 -11.94 -7.15 17.85
C GLU A 110 -12.18 -6.19 16.68
N ASN A 111 -12.68 -4.99 16.97
CA ASN A 111 -12.83 -3.95 15.95
C ASN A 111 -12.80 -2.56 16.60
N ASP A 112 -12.13 -1.62 15.94
CA ASP A 112 -12.09 -0.22 16.36
C ASP A 112 -11.50 0.66 15.26
N PHE A 113 -11.50 1.99 15.47
CA PHE A 113 -10.72 2.91 14.68
C PHE A 113 -9.22 2.65 14.88
N GLU A 114 -8.50 2.59 13.77
CA GLU A 114 -7.04 2.37 13.78
C GLU A 114 -6.31 3.70 13.82
N SER A 115 -6.55 4.57 12.83
CA SER A 115 -5.83 5.84 12.71
C SER A 115 -6.57 6.88 11.91
N LEU A 116 -6.14 8.14 12.08
CA LEU A 116 -6.43 9.28 11.22
C LEU A 116 -5.12 9.78 10.61
N HIS A 117 -5.07 9.86 9.28
CA HIS A 117 -3.95 10.43 8.55
C HIS A 117 -4.30 11.78 7.94
N VAL A 118 -3.39 12.74 8.03
CA VAL A 118 -3.49 14.02 7.33
C VAL A 118 -2.17 14.30 6.63
N LYS A 119 -2.21 14.53 5.32
CA LYS A 119 -1.03 14.60 4.46
C LYS A 119 -1.07 15.84 3.56
N PRO A 120 -0.53 16.99 3.98
CA PRO A 120 -0.24 18.12 3.09
C PRO A 120 0.91 17.75 2.13
N ILE A 121 0.67 17.96 0.84
CA ILE A 121 1.60 17.69 -0.26
C ILE A 121 1.76 18.96 -1.08
N TYR A 122 2.97 19.49 -1.13
CA TYR A 122 3.32 20.65 -1.93
C TYR A 122 3.99 20.23 -3.24
N PHE A 123 3.64 20.89 -4.34
CA PHE A 123 4.17 20.66 -5.68
C PHE A 123 5.14 21.80 -6.08
N PRO A 124 6.44 21.70 -5.76
CA PRO A 124 7.41 22.79 -5.99
C PRO A 124 7.67 23.02 -7.47
N LYS A 125 7.77 21.96 -8.27
CA LYS A 125 8.21 22.04 -9.65
C LYS A 125 7.56 21.01 -10.55
N LYS A 126 7.27 21.41 -11.79
CA LYS A 126 6.90 20.53 -12.90
C LYS A 126 7.70 20.91 -14.14
N GLY A 127 7.87 19.99 -15.07
CA GLY A 127 8.61 20.25 -16.31
C GLY A 127 8.68 19.01 -17.20
N THR A 128 9.62 19.03 -18.13
CA THR A 128 9.89 17.93 -19.06
C THR A 128 11.34 17.49 -18.95
N LEU A 129 11.58 16.18 -19.03
CA LEU A 129 12.88 15.56 -19.08
C LEU A 129 12.92 14.62 -20.29
N GLY A 130 13.40 15.09 -21.41
CA GLY A 130 13.33 14.37 -22.68
C GLY A 130 11.88 14.08 -23.08
N LYS A 131 11.49 12.78 -23.10
CA LYS A 131 10.13 12.33 -23.47
C LYS A 131 9.19 12.20 -22.25
N TRP A 132 9.63 12.59 -21.05
CA TRP A 132 8.90 12.45 -19.82
C TRP A 132 8.43 13.80 -19.32
N ASN A 133 7.15 13.91 -18.97
CA ASN A 133 6.67 15.01 -18.15
C ASN A 133 6.83 14.63 -16.67
N TYR A 134 7.35 15.54 -15.85
CA TYR A 134 7.50 15.28 -14.43
C TYR A 134 6.81 16.34 -13.57
N GLN A 135 6.39 15.92 -12.38
CA GLN A 135 5.92 16.79 -11.31
C GLN A 135 6.51 16.29 -9.99
N MET A 136 7.26 17.17 -9.32
CA MET A 136 7.81 16.87 -7.99
C MET A 136 6.75 17.13 -6.93
N ALA A 137 6.81 16.36 -5.85
CA ALA A 137 5.98 16.50 -4.66
C ALA A 137 6.83 16.33 -3.41
N VAL A 138 6.63 17.20 -2.43
CA VAL A 138 7.17 17.09 -1.08
C VAL A 138 6.01 17.22 -0.09
N GLY A 139 6.04 16.48 0.98
CA GLY A 139 4.95 16.50 1.94
C GLY A 139 5.37 16.01 3.31
N VAL A 140 4.43 16.08 4.23
CA VAL A 140 4.53 15.50 5.55
C VAL A 140 3.21 14.82 5.83
N GLU A 141 3.24 13.64 6.38
CA GLU A 141 2.05 12.95 6.87
C GLU A 141 2.06 12.95 8.39
N TRP A 142 0.93 13.32 8.99
CA TRP A 142 0.63 13.08 10.38
C TRP A 142 -0.27 11.87 10.47
N ILE A 143 0.12 10.93 11.32
CA ILE A 143 -0.63 9.72 11.63
C ILE A 143 -0.96 9.81 13.11
N LEU A 144 -2.24 9.89 13.40
CA LEU A 144 -2.78 9.87 14.77
C LEU A 144 -3.34 8.48 15.00
N ASP A 145 -2.65 7.70 15.82
CA ASP A 145 -3.07 6.35 16.24
C ASP A 145 -4.12 6.47 17.35
N PHE A 146 -5.15 5.65 17.32
CA PHE A 146 -6.21 5.68 18.35
C PHE A 146 -5.93 4.78 19.54
N ASP A 147 -4.69 4.24 19.64
CA ASP A 147 -4.18 3.48 20.80
C ASP A 147 -5.04 2.25 21.17
N ASN A 148 -5.42 1.46 20.16
CA ASN A 148 -6.17 0.23 20.32
C ASN A 148 -5.28 -1.03 20.19
N THR A 149 -4.02 -0.95 20.59
CA THR A 149 -3.04 -2.05 20.49
C THR A 149 -3.37 -3.25 21.36
N ASP A 150 -4.09 -3.06 22.46
CA ASP A 150 -4.65 -4.13 23.29
C ASP A 150 -5.65 -5.02 22.52
N LYS A 151 -6.25 -4.50 21.46
CA LYS A 151 -7.11 -5.21 20.50
C LYS A 151 -6.37 -5.72 19.26
N GLY A 152 -5.04 -5.52 19.18
CA GLY A 152 -4.25 -5.82 17.99
C GLY A 152 -4.51 -4.84 16.82
N ILE A 153 -4.94 -3.60 17.12
CA ILE A 153 -5.31 -2.57 16.15
C ILE A 153 -4.37 -1.37 16.29
N GLY A 154 -3.79 -0.94 15.17
CA GLY A 154 -2.87 0.19 15.11
C GLY A 154 -1.42 -0.14 15.42
N SER A 155 -0.57 0.85 15.25
CA SER A 155 0.87 0.78 15.52
C SER A 155 1.23 1.09 16.98
N GLY A 156 0.29 1.71 17.72
CA GLY A 156 0.49 2.17 19.08
C GLY A 156 1.38 3.40 19.20
N GLY A 157 1.57 4.13 18.11
CA GLY A 157 2.38 5.35 18.13
C GLY A 157 1.92 6.40 17.13
N ASP A 158 1.80 7.64 17.62
CA ASP A 158 1.59 8.79 16.76
C ASP A 158 2.87 9.09 15.97
N GLN A 159 2.73 9.36 14.66
CA GLN A 159 3.85 9.50 13.76
C GLN A 159 3.82 10.79 12.96
N ILE A 160 5.01 11.26 12.59
CA ILE A 160 5.23 12.25 11.56
C ILE A 160 6.09 11.62 10.45
N ALA A 161 5.68 11.78 9.19
CA ALA A 161 6.37 11.11 8.09
C ALA A 161 6.60 12.07 6.91
N PRO A 162 7.78 12.73 6.84
CA PRO A 162 8.19 13.48 5.66
C PRO A 162 8.30 12.57 4.43
N LEU A 163 7.90 13.10 3.28
CA LEU A 163 7.92 12.38 2.01
C LEU A 163 8.46 13.24 0.87
N PHE A 164 9.09 12.55 -0.07
CA PHE A 164 9.42 13.05 -1.40
C PHE A 164 8.89 12.09 -2.46
N ALA A 165 8.27 12.62 -3.49
CA ALA A 165 7.79 11.84 -4.61
C ALA A 165 7.94 12.61 -5.93
N MET A 166 7.92 11.86 -7.03
CA MET A 166 7.92 12.43 -8.36
C MET A 166 6.93 11.66 -9.26
N THR A 167 5.99 12.36 -9.89
CA THR A 167 5.22 11.77 -10.98
C THR A 167 6.03 11.90 -12.27
N LEU A 168 6.22 10.79 -12.97
CA LEU A 168 6.85 10.70 -14.28
C LEU A 168 5.81 10.16 -15.29
N VAL A 169 5.39 10.99 -16.24
CA VAL A 169 4.37 10.63 -17.23
C VAL A 169 5.03 10.43 -18.59
N LYS A 170 4.86 9.24 -19.16
CA LYS A 170 5.24 8.92 -20.52
C LYS A 170 3.97 8.70 -21.34
N ASN A 171 3.76 9.48 -22.39
CA ASN A 171 2.68 9.20 -23.34
C ASN A 171 2.98 7.92 -24.15
N PRO A 172 1.94 7.07 -24.41
CA PRO A 172 0.57 7.20 -23.98
C PRO A 172 0.26 6.41 -22.67
N GLY A 173 -0.27 7.11 -21.67
CA GLY A 173 -1.03 6.48 -20.59
C GLY A 173 -0.23 5.83 -19.45
N TRP A 174 1.11 5.92 -19.43
CA TRP A 174 1.94 5.40 -18.34
C TRP A 174 2.35 6.49 -17.37
N VAL A 175 2.16 6.21 -16.08
CA VAL A 175 2.57 7.06 -14.98
C VAL A 175 3.42 6.24 -14.02
N PHE A 176 4.62 6.73 -13.68
CA PHE A 176 5.52 6.14 -12.71
C PHE A 176 5.70 7.13 -11.56
N ILE A 177 5.63 6.63 -10.33
CA ILE A 177 5.70 7.47 -9.14
C ILE A 177 6.66 6.83 -8.13
N PRO A 178 7.98 7.09 -8.26
CA PRO A 178 8.91 6.80 -7.18
C PRO A 178 8.61 7.72 -5.99
N LEU A 179 8.61 7.15 -4.79
CA LEU A 179 8.34 7.83 -3.53
C LEU A 179 9.28 7.27 -2.46
N ILE A 180 9.79 8.15 -1.62
CA ILE A 180 10.46 7.81 -0.36
C ILE A 180 9.73 8.54 0.77
N GLN A 181 9.51 7.85 1.88
CA GLN A 181 8.85 8.37 3.07
C GLN A 181 9.55 7.82 4.30
N HIS A 182 9.71 8.65 5.32
CA HIS A 182 10.36 8.25 6.54
C HIS A 182 9.43 8.51 7.72
N PHE A 183 9.07 7.46 8.45
CA PHE A 183 8.13 7.48 9.57
C PHE A 183 8.90 7.54 10.88
N LEU A 184 8.55 8.52 11.71
CA LEU A 184 9.11 8.72 13.03
C LEU A 184 7.96 8.88 14.02
N SER A 185 7.92 8.06 15.06
CA SER A 185 7.00 8.29 16.17
C SER A 185 7.44 9.49 17.00
N TYR A 186 6.47 10.23 17.52
CA TYR A 186 6.68 11.27 18.51
C TYR A 186 5.93 11.00 19.83
N SER A 187 5.10 9.97 19.85
CA SER A 187 4.34 9.48 21.00
C SER A 187 4.05 8.00 20.85
N GLY A 188 3.96 7.25 21.96
CA GLY A 188 3.65 5.83 21.97
C GLY A 188 4.87 4.94 21.68
N ASN A 189 4.67 3.88 20.89
CA ASN A 189 5.71 2.94 20.50
C ASN A 189 6.80 3.62 19.66
N ASP A 190 8.05 3.18 19.81
CA ASP A 190 9.16 3.65 19.00
C ASP A 190 9.04 3.14 17.55
N ILE A 191 8.85 4.06 16.62
CA ILE A 191 8.74 3.78 15.18
C ILE A 191 9.77 4.62 14.45
N ASN A 192 10.64 3.95 13.71
CA ASN A 192 11.66 4.56 12.88
C ASN A 192 11.76 3.72 11.60
N THR A 193 11.04 4.11 10.55
CA THR A 193 10.89 3.32 9.34
C THR A 193 11.11 4.18 8.11
N THR A 194 11.96 3.72 7.19
CA THR A 194 12.12 4.32 5.86
C THR A 194 11.45 3.44 4.82
N ALA A 195 10.44 3.94 4.14
CA ALA A 195 9.77 3.22 3.06
C ALA A 195 10.15 3.78 1.69
N VAL A 196 10.55 2.89 0.80
CA VAL A 196 10.68 3.17 -0.64
C VAL A 196 9.47 2.57 -1.34
N ARG A 197 8.81 3.35 -2.17
CA ARG A 197 7.58 2.96 -2.86
C ARG A 197 7.68 3.25 -4.35
N MET A 198 7.20 2.34 -5.18
CA MET A 198 7.07 2.51 -6.61
C MET A 198 5.64 2.23 -7.03
N ILE A 199 4.96 3.27 -7.53
CA ILE A 199 3.63 3.13 -8.10
C ILE A 199 3.74 3.24 -9.62
N VAL A 200 3.13 2.30 -10.33
CA VAL A 200 3.03 2.31 -11.79
C VAL A 200 1.56 2.25 -12.17
N ILE A 201 1.10 3.21 -12.96
CA ILE A 201 -0.29 3.26 -13.40
C ILE A 201 -0.32 3.23 -14.93
N GLN A 202 -1.15 2.35 -15.48
CA GLN A 202 -1.47 2.32 -16.88
C GLN A 202 -2.93 2.71 -17.07
N THR A 203 -3.16 3.78 -17.81
CA THR A 203 -4.51 4.17 -18.25
C THR A 203 -4.93 3.31 -19.43
N LEU A 204 -6.10 2.70 -19.33
CA LEU A 204 -6.71 1.82 -20.30
C LEU A 204 -7.86 2.51 -21.02
N PRO A 205 -8.36 1.95 -22.16
CA PRO A 205 -9.58 2.42 -22.81
C PRO A 205 -10.78 2.43 -21.87
N LYS A 206 -11.80 3.22 -22.21
CA LYS A 206 -13.07 3.32 -21.47
C LYS A 206 -12.90 3.79 -20.01
N LYS A 207 -11.90 4.67 -19.75
CA LYS A 207 -11.60 5.23 -18.42
C LYS A 207 -11.26 4.14 -17.37
N ALA A 208 -10.72 3.02 -17.80
CA ALA A 208 -10.17 2.00 -16.92
C ALA A 208 -8.70 2.26 -16.62
N TRP A 209 -8.16 1.61 -15.59
CA TRP A 209 -6.75 1.65 -15.25
C TRP A 209 -6.30 0.35 -14.60
N ILE A 210 -5.03 0.08 -14.70
CA ILE A 210 -4.32 -0.86 -13.83
C ILE A 210 -3.29 -0.05 -13.04
N LYS A 211 -3.18 -0.30 -11.74
CA LYS A 211 -2.15 0.25 -10.86
C LYS A 211 -1.38 -0.90 -10.24
N TYR A 212 -0.07 -0.80 -10.23
CA TYR A 212 0.83 -1.64 -9.45
C TYR A 212 1.50 -0.75 -8.42
N ASP A 213 1.63 -1.27 -7.21
CA ASP A 213 2.16 -0.54 -6.07
C ASP A 213 3.04 -1.47 -5.26
N VAL A 214 4.32 -1.16 -5.15
CA VAL A 214 5.28 -1.93 -4.37
C VAL A 214 5.86 -1.02 -3.31
N ILE A 215 5.82 -1.48 -2.07
CA ILE A 215 6.35 -0.78 -0.91
C ILE A 215 7.39 -1.67 -0.24
N VAL A 216 8.56 -1.10 0.05
CA VAL A 216 9.65 -1.75 0.76
C VAL A 216 10.02 -0.89 1.97
N PRO A 217 9.42 -1.15 3.13
CA PRO A 217 9.81 -0.52 4.39
C PRO A 217 11.11 -1.12 4.93
N PHE A 218 11.88 -0.30 5.64
CA PHE A 218 13.05 -0.68 6.42
C PHE A 218 12.80 -0.20 7.85
N GLU A 219 12.51 -1.12 8.76
CA GLU A 219 12.16 -0.85 10.16
C GLU A 219 13.43 -0.88 11.02
N TRP A 220 13.96 0.30 11.31
CA TRP A 220 15.26 0.45 11.99
C TRP A 220 15.22 0.03 13.47
N GLU A 221 14.06 0.11 14.13
CA GLU A 221 13.85 -0.25 15.53
C GLU A 221 13.35 -1.71 15.72
N ASN A 222 13.06 -2.43 14.63
CA ASN A 222 12.56 -3.78 14.64
C ASN A 222 13.53 -4.73 13.89
N ASP A 223 14.72 -4.93 14.43
CA ASP A 223 15.78 -5.83 13.91
C ASP A 223 16.08 -5.65 12.41
N ASN A 224 15.85 -4.44 11.88
CA ASN A 224 15.92 -4.11 10.44
C ASN A 224 14.97 -4.95 9.58
N ALA A 225 13.80 -5.30 10.09
CA ALA A 225 12.78 -6.03 9.33
C ALA A 225 12.38 -5.27 8.06
N ILE A 226 12.00 -6.04 7.04
CA ILE A 226 11.61 -5.51 5.72
C ILE A 226 10.21 -6.06 5.36
N PRO A 227 9.13 -5.53 5.95
CA PRO A 227 7.75 -5.98 5.68
C PRO A 227 7.25 -5.49 4.31
N ALA A 228 7.89 -5.98 3.24
CA ALA A 228 7.59 -5.55 1.88
C ALA A 228 6.24 -6.08 1.39
N THR A 229 5.57 -5.28 0.56
CA THR A 229 4.25 -5.61 0.00
C THR A 229 4.13 -5.21 -1.46
N ALA A 230 3.23 -5.87 -2.17
CA ALA A 230 2.82 -5.50 -3.52
C ALA A 230 1.29 -5.54 -3.65
N GLU A 231 0.76 -4.56 -4.38
CA GLU A 231 -0.66 -4.45 -4.75
C GLU A 231 -0.81 -4.37 -6.27
N ALA A 232 -1.80 -5.05 -6.81
CA ALA A 232 -2.29 -4.82 -8.16
C ALA A 232 -3.77 -4.45 -8.09
N GLN A 233 -4.12 -3.29 -8.66
CA GLN A 233 -5.47 -2.75 -8.70
C GLN A 233 -5.99 -2.67 -10.13
N LEU A 234 -7.21 -3.11 -10.36
CA LEU A 234 -7.95 -2.90 -11.59
C LEU A 234 -9.18 -2.03 -11.29
N GLY A 235 -9.31 -0.91 -11.98
CA GLY A 235 -10.43 -0.01 -11.75
C GLY A 235 -10.98 0.63 -13.02
N ARG A 236 -12.16 1.25 -12.87
CA ARG A 236 -12.83 1.96 -13.97
C ARG A 236 -13.73 3.08 -13.45
N MET A 237 -13.71 4.23 -14.14
CA MET A 237 -14.74 5.25 -13.95
C MET A 237 -15.95 4.90 -14.81
N PHE A 238 -17.10 4.66 -14.17
CA PHE A 238 -18.37 4.37 -14.84
C PHE A 238 -19.08 5.66 -15.26
N LYS A 239 -18.92 6.71 -14.43
CA LYS A 239 -19.40 8.07 -14.68
C LYS A 239 -18.25 9.06 -14.56
N LYS A 240 -18.49 10.34 -14.81
CA LYS A 240 -17.50 11.41 -14.60
C LYS A 240 -17.02 11.46 -13.15
N ASN A 241 -17.93 11.23 -12.23
CA ASN A 241 -17.77 11.43 -10.80
C ASN A 241 -17.84 10.12 -9.97
N PHE A 242 -17.94 8.95 -10.62
CA PHE A 242 -18.06 7.67 -9.93
C PHE A 242 -17.28 6.58 -10.63
N GLY A 243 -16.48 5.86 -9.85
CA GLY A 243 -15.73 4.68 -10.26
C GLY A 243 -15.69 3.62 -9.18
N ALA A 244 -15.20 2.43 -9.54
CA ALA A 244 -14.89 1.38 -8.59
C ALA A 244 -13.65 0.62 -9.03
N TYR A 245 -13.05 -0.10 -8.09
CA TYR A 245 -11.85 -0.90 -8.32
C TYR A 245 -11.81 -2.11 -7.40
N VAL A 246 -11.00 -3.07 -7.79
CA VAL A 246 -10.63 -4.24 -7.00
C VAL A 246 -9.14 -4.32 -6.88
N ASP A 247 -8.66 -4.80 -5.74
CA ASP A 247 -7.25 -4.95 -5.42
C ASP A 247 -6.94 -6.42 -5.12
N VAL A 248 -5.74 -6.85 -5.50
CA VAL A 248 -5.10 -8.05 -4.97
C VAL A 248 -3.76 -7.63 -4.37
N LEU A 249 -3.47 -8.15 -3.19
CA LEU A 249 -2.31 -7.77 -2.39
C LEU A 249 -1.52 -9.01 -2.00
N ALA A 250 -0.21 -8.86 -1.88
CA ALA A 250 0.69 -9.92 -1.44
C ALA A 250 1.78 -9.34 -0.55
N GLY A 251 2.04 -10.00 0.56
CA GLY A 251 3.24 -9.79 1.36
C GLY A 251 4.45 -10.43 0.69
N ILE A 252 5.63 -9.84 0.88
CA ILE A 252 6.86 -10.27 0.22
C ILE A 252 7.95 -10.49 1.28
N GLY A 253 8.61 -11.64 1.21
CA GLY A 253 9.73 -11.98 2.10
C GLY A 253 9.31 -12.61 3.42
N ALA A 254 10.30 -12.77 4.32
CA ALA A 254 10.10 -13.41 5.63
C ALA A 254 9.32 -12.53 6.60
N ASP A 255 9.54 -11.21 6.53
CA ASP A 255 8.95 -10.22 7.46
C ASP A 255 7.61 -9.67 6.94
N ARG A 256 6.98 -10.34 5.98
CA ARG A 256 5.74 -9.86 5.36
C ARG A 256 4.63 -9.64 6.40
N PRO A 257 3.88 -8.53 6.31
CA PRO A 257 2.85 -8.22 7.30
C PRO A 257 1.57 -9.06 7.12
N TYR A 258 1.36 -9.63 5.94
CA TYR A 258 0.28 -10.56 5.59
C TYR A 258 0.77 -11.50 4.47
N ASP A 259 0.12 -12.64 4.31
CA ASP A 259 0.42 -13.57 3.21
C ASP A 259 -0.18 -13.07 1.90
N TRP A 260 -1.45 -12.78 1.90
CA TRP A 260 -2.19 -12.22 0.76
C TRP A 260 -3.36 -11.34 1.24
N GLY A 261 -3.92 -10.59 0.31
CA GLY A 261 -5.10 -9.78 0.57
C GLY A 261 -5.91 -9.52 -0.69
N VAL A 262 -7.15 -9.11 -0.49
CA VAL A 262 -8.06 -8.65 -1.55
C VAL A 262 -8.81 -7.41 -1.08
N GLY A 263 -9.13 -6.55 -2.03
CA GLY A 263 -9.85 -5.31 -1.71
C GLY A 263 -10.86 -4.93 -2.76
N VAL A 264 -11.79 -4.10 -2.35
CA VAL A 264 -12.76 -3.45 -3.22
C VAL A 264 -12.95 -2.01 -2.77
N GLY A 265 -13.05 -1.09 -3.73
CA GLY A 265 -13.28 0.32 -3.42
C GLY A 265 -14.20 1.02 -4.40
N ALA A 266 -14.87 2.04 -3.88
CA ALA A 266 -15.66 2.99 -4.65
C ALA A 266 -15.01 4.37 -4.60
N ARG A 267 -14.92 5.03 -5.73
CA ARG A 267 -14.30 6.34 -5.90
C ARG A 267 -15.30 7.38 -6.34
N PHE A 268 -15.33 8.49 -5.61
CA PHE A 268 -16.14 9.67 -5.91
C PHE A 268 -15.21 10.84 -6.25
N VAL A 269 -15.44 11.48 -7.40
CA VAL A 269 -14.68 12.65 -7.89
C VAL A 269 -15.61 13.85 -7.95
N TYR A 270 -15.18 15.04 -7.50
CA TYR A 270 -16.01 16.23 -7.38
C TYR A 270 -15.51 17.36 -8.26
#